data_6249fee6cbe784d25baf79e1721d721f
#
_entry.id   6249fee6cbe784d25baf79e1721d721f
#
_cell.length_a   1.000
_cell.length_b   1.000
_cell.length_c   1.000
_cell.angle_alpha   90.00
_cell.angle_beta   90.00
_cell.angle_gamma   90.00
#
_symmetry.space_group_name_H-M   'P 1'
#
loop_
_entity.id
_entity.type
_entity.pdbx_description
1 polymer ?
#
loop_
_entity_poly.entity_id
_entity_poly.type
_entity_poly.pdbx_seq_one_letter_code
_entity_poly.pdbx_strand_id
1 'polypeptide(L)'
;MADLNMVQYFLGANAPGGFYSLYDQLIVPETAKAIYILKGGPGCGKSTLMRTVGAMVGAAGYQTEYILCSGDPDSLDAVIFPQLGTALVDGTAPHVVEPQYPGVVESYVNLGDCYDKEALGDLRQEIMGCMKGYKGCYQRAYRCLGASAEITQDMRATLLTETLSQQLAKRAKGILSRELKPRKGGQTGGVKQRFLGAVTHKGVLCLYDTALAQSQRVYELVDRYGFAHELLSTLLAGAVNGGYDVVACPDPMAPDHLAHLLIPQRSLAFVTSTVDRPFPGEPYRRVRLDTMADEEILHRNRPRLRFAQKVSAALIEEAVDSLAQAKAMHDQLEALYNPYVDFDRVGSMAREISQEILER
;
A
#
# COMPACT_ATOMS: atom_id res chain seq x y z
N MET A 1 1.99 21.87 -9.73
CA MET A 1 1.69 21.85 -8.28
C MET A 1 0.97 20.54 -8.05
N ALA A 2 1.50 19.67 -7.17
CA ALA A 2 0.78 18.46 -6.79
C ALA A 2 -0.56 18.88 -6.18
N ASP A 3 -1.63 18.24 -6.59
CA ASP A 3 -2.96 18.50 -6.07
C ASP A 3 -2.96 18.06 -4.59
N LEU A 4 -2.94 19.02 -3.66
CA LEU A 4 -2.85 18.80 -2.22
C LEU A 4 -4.04 17.98 -1.66
N ASN A 5 -5.08 17.77 -2.48
CA ASN A 5 -6.26 17.02 -2.11
C ASN A 5 -6.20 15.54 -2.53
N MET A 6 -5.14 15.11 -3.23
CA MET A 6 -5.02 13.74 -3.72
C MET A 6 -3.83 13.04 -3.07
N VAL A 7 -4.06 11.90 -2.44
CA VAL A 7 -3.02 11.04 -1.87
C VAL A 7 -3.19 9.61 -2.37
N GLN A 8 -2.09 8.87 -2.44
CA GLN A 8 -2.07 7.51 -2.96
C GLN A 8 -1.44 6.55 -1.95
N TYR A 9 -2.03 5.36 -1.80
CA TYR A 9 -1.54 4.29 -0.95
C TYR A 9 -1.84 2.94 -1.58
N PHE A 10 -1.33 1.88 -0.97
CA PHE A 10 -1.81 0.52 -1.19
C PHE A 10 -2.44 -0.01 0.10
N LEU A 11 -3.48 -0.85 -0.02
CA LEU A 11 -4.05 -1.66 1.07
C LEU A 11 -3.76 -3.15 0.89
N GLY A 12 -3.34 -3.56 -0.29
CA GLY A 12 -2.85 -4.90 -0.58
C GLY A 12 -1.37 -4.88 -0.94
N ALA A 13 -0.61 -5.88 -0.52
CA ALA A 13 0.78 -6.04 -0.90
C ALA A 13 1.12 -7.47 -1.30
N ASN A 14 1.94 -7.62 -2.35
CA ASN A 14 2.61 -8.87 -2.64
C ASN A 14 3.72 -9.05 -1.60
N ALA A 15 3.54 -10.00 -0.69
CA ALA A 15 4.39 -10.22 0.48
C ALA A 15 4.98 -11.65 0.47
N PRO A 16 6.00 -11.94 1.29
CA PRO A 16 6.61 -13.27 1.40
C PRO A 16 5.64 -14.42 1.66
N GLY A 17 4.61 -14.17 2.47
CA GLY A 17 3.57 -15.16 2.82
C GLY A 17 2.41 -15.24 1.81
N GLY A 18 2.43 -14.45 0.74
CA GLY A 18 1.32 -14.32 -0.21
C GLY A 18 0.79 -12.90 -0.26
N PHE A 19 -0.47 -12.75 -0.67
CA PHE A 19 -1.13 -11.45 -0.64
C PHE A 19 -1.44 -11.03 0.80
N TYR A 20 -0.85 -9.91 1.22
CA TYR A 20 -1.11 -9.32 2.54
C TYR A 20 -2.16 -8.20 2.43
N SER A 21 -3.20 -8.28 3.24
CA SER A 21 -4.38 -7.41 3.16
C SER A 21 -4.48 -6.48 4.37
N LEU A 22 -4.68 -5.18 4.10
CA LEU A 22 -5.09 -4.16 5.06
C LEU A 22 -6.50 -3.61 4.71
N TYR A 23 -7.33 -4.37 4.01
CA TYR A 23 -8.66 -3.91 3.61
C TYR A 23 -9.63 -3.76 4.79
N ASP A 24 -9.34 -4.40 5.93
CA ASP A 24 -9.95 -4.11 7.23
C ASP A 24 -9.69 -2.67 7.72
N GLN A 25 -8.64 -2.03 7.20
CA GLN A 25 -8.27 -0.64 7.47
C GLN A 25 -8.81 0.35 6.42
N LEU A 26 -9.68 -0.10 5.49
CA LEU A 26 -10.25 0.76 4.45
C LEU A 26 -10.91 1.99 5.06
N ILE A 27 -11.94 1.75 5.85
CA ILE A 27 -12.66 2.72 6.69
C ILE A 27 -13.37 1.92 7.78
N VAL A 28 -13.43 2.46 8.99
CA VAL A 28 -14.07 1.78 10.10
C VAL A 28 -15.59 1.78 9.88
N PRO A 29 -16.26 0.61 9.72
CA PRO A 29 -17.67 0.55 9.37
C PRO A 29 -18.59 1.30 10.35
N GLU A 30 -18.25 1.30 11.65
CA GLU A 30 -19.02 1.97 12.69
C GLU A 30 -19.01 3.50 12.55
N THR A 31 -18.04 4.07 11.83
CA THR A 31 -17.91 5.51 11.57
C THR A 31 -18.18 5.87 10.12
N ALA A 32 -18.26 4.88 9.25
CA ALA A 32 -18.54 5.06 7.83
C ALA A 32 -20.02 5.50 7.63
N LYS A 33 -20.22 6.36 6.63
CA LYS A 33 -21.57 6.72 6.16
C LYS A 33 -22.01 5.81 5.02
N ALA A 34 -21.09 5.43 4.13
CA ALA A 34 -21.36 4.49 3.05
C ALA A 34 -20.08 3.80 2.56
N ILE A 35 -20.20 2.52 2.24
CA ILE A 35 -19.16 1.75 1.57
C ILE A 35 -19.79 1.04 0.37
N TYR A 36 -19.34 1.37 -0.85
CA TYR A 36 -19.79 0.75 -2.08
C TYR A 36 -18.83 -0.38 -2.46
N ILE A 37 -19.28 -1.62 -2.40
CA ILE A 37 -18.49 -2.81 -2.72
C ILE A 37 -18.76 -3.20 -4.17
N LEU A 38 -17.77 -2.96 -5.05
CA LEU A 38 -17.89 -3.26 -6.47
C LEU A 38 -17.66 -4.74 -6.71
N LYS A 39 -18.62 -5.40 -7.37
CA LYS A 39 -18.53 -6.80 -7.78
C LYS A 39 -18.58 -6.87 -9.31
N GLY A 40 -17.59 -7.57 -9.89
CA GLY A 40 -17.50 -7.76 -11.34
C GLY A 40 -16.15 -8.38 -11.68
N GLY A 41 -16.06 -9.04 -12.84
CA GLY A 41 -14.85 -9.69 -13.32
C GLY A 41 -13.78 -8.71 -13.80
N PRO A 42 -12.68 -9.23 -14.36
CA PRO A 42 -11.65 -8.42 -14.99
C PRO A 42 -12.24 -7.58 -16.13
N GLY A 43 -11.67 -6.40 -16.37
CA GLY A 43 -12.05 -5.56 -17.51
C GLY A 43 -13.44 -4.92 -17.47
N CYS A 44 -14.24 -5.11 -16.40
CA CYS A 44 -15.61 -4.54 -16.32
C CYS A 44 -15.67 -3.06 -15.93
N GLY A 45 -14.54 -2.36 -15.86
CA GLY A 45 -14.52 -0.93 -15.61
C GLY A 45 -14.53 -0.50 -14.15
N LYS A 46 -14.26 -1.39 -13.16
CA LYS A 46 -14.19 -1.04 -11.73
C LYS A 46 -13.25 0.12 -11.44
N SER A 47 -12.01 0.03 -11.92
CA SER A 47 -11.00 1.07 -11.73
C SER A 47 -11.42 2.39 -12.38
N THR A 48 -11.98 2.36 -13.59
CA THR A 48 -12.50 3.53 -14.31
C THR A 48 -13.67 4.17 -13.55
N LEU A 49 -14.60 3.37 -13.03
CA LEU A 49 -15.71 3.85 -12.20
C LEU A 49 -15.16 4.59 -10.97
N MET A 50 -14.23 3.96 -10.24
CA MET A 50 -13.62 4.58 -9.05
C MET A 50 -12.86 5.86 -9.38
N ARG A 51 -12.13 5.93 -10.52
CA ARG A 51 -11.47 7.15 -10.98
C ARG A 51 -12.47 8.27 -11.29
N THR A 52 -13.56 7.93 -11.95
CA THR A 52 -14.61 8.90 -12.30
C THR A 52 -15.24 9.47 -11.04
N VAL A 53 -15.65 8.62 -10.09
CA VAL A 53 -16.20 9.06 -8.81
C VAL A 53 -15.18 9.90 -8.03
N GLY A 54 -13.92 9.43 -7.95
CA GLY A 54 -12.84 10.16 -7.28
C GLY A 54 -12.58 11.54 -7.87
N ALA A 55 -12.59 11.66 -9.22
CA ALA A 55 -12.43 12.93 -9.90
C ALA A 55 -13.61 13.90 -9.65
N MET A 56 -14.85 13.40 -9.68
CA MET A 56 -16.05 14.23 -9.45
C MET A 56 -16.12 14.74 -8.00
N VAL A 57 -15.87 13.87 -7.02
CA VAL A 57 -15.87 14.25 -5.60
C VAL A 57 -14.68 15.14 -5.26
N GLY A 58 -13.51 14.86 -5.84
CA GLY A 58 -12.32 15.72 -5.71
C GLY A 58 -12.52 17.10 -6.30
N ALA A 59 -13.18 17.21 -7.46
CA ALA A 59 -13.54 18.50 -8.08
C ALA A 59 -14.52 19.32 -7.22
N ALA A 60 -15.32 18.67 -6.37
CA ALA A 60 -16.16 19.34 -5.37
C ALA A 60 -15.37 19.81 -4.13
N GLY A 61 -14.04 19.60 -4.08
CA GLY A 61 -13.15 20.12 -3.05
C GLY A 61 -12.85 19.15 -1.90
N TYR A 62 -13.31 17.90 -1.97
CA TYR A 62 -13.04 16.90 -0.94
C TYR A 62 -11.72 16.20 -1.15
N GLN A 63 -11.04 15.86 -0.05
CA GLN A 63 -9.82 15.06 -0.09
C GLN A 63 -10.13 13.64 -0.58
N THR A 64 -9.33 13.18 -1.54
CA THR A 64 -9.46 11.86 -2.14
C THR A 64 -8.22 11.02 -1.88
N GLU A 65 -8.40 9.85 -1.27
CA GLU A 65 -7.37 8.86 -1.06
C GLU A 65 -7.58 7.72 -2.07
N TYR A 66 -6.66 7.60 -3.04
CA TYR A 66 -6.67 6.53 -4.03
C TYR A 66 -5.86 5.34 -3.53
N ILE A 67 -6.44 4.17 -3.56
CA ILE A 67 -5.79 2.90 -3.23
C ILE A 67 -5.42 2.21 -4.52
N LEU A 68 -4.12 2.13 -4.79
CA LEU A 68 -3.58 1.49 -5.98
C LEU A 68 -3.58 -0.04 -5.82
N CYS A 69 -3.76 -0.75 -6.92
CA CYS A 69 -3.63 -2.20 -6.96
C CYS A 69 -2.13 -2.58 -6.96
N SER A 70 -1.72 -3.48 -6.06
CA SER A 70 -0.34 -3.97 -6.05
C SER A 70 -0.01 -4.93 -7.20
N GLY A 71 -1.03 -5.50 -7.84
CA GLY A 71 -0.88 -6.28 -9.06
C GLY A 71 -0.73 -5.40 -10.30
N ASP A 72 -1.43 -4.26 -10.34
CA ASP A 72 -1.39 -3.28 -11.42
C ASP A 72 -1.48 -1.84 -10.86
N PRO A 73 -0.34 -1.18 -10.59
CA PRO A 73 -0.33 0.17 -10.02
C PRO A 73 -1.00 1.26 -10.85
N ASP A 74 -1.33 0.99 -12.11
CA ASP A 74 -2.13 1.89 -12.93
C ASP A 74 -3.63 1.72 -12.69
N SER A 75 -4.06 0.69 -11.97
CA SER A 75 -5.43 0.40 -11.58
C SER A 75 -5.69 0.77 -10.12
N LEU A 76 -6.98 0.95 -9.78
CA LEU A 76 -7.43 1.22 -8.42
C LEU A 76 -8.13 0.00 -7.83
N ASP A 77 -7.84 -0.25 -6.56
CA ASP A 77 -8.56 -1.21 -5.72
C ASP A 77 -9.59 -0.53 -4.82
N ALA A 78 -9.39 0.77 -4.50
CA ALA A 78 -10.38 1.56 -3.79
C ALA A 78 -10.19 3.07 -4.01
N VAL A 79 -11.22 3.84 -3.67
CA VAL A 79 -11.16 5.29 -3.47
C VAL A 79 -11.90 5.63 -2.17
N ILE A 80 -11.29 6.49 -1.34
CA ILE A 80 -11.80 6.84 -0.03
C ILE A 80 -11.95 8.37 0.05
N PHE A 81 -13.05 8.83 0.62
CA PHE A 81 -13.34 10.22 0.92
C PHE A 81 -13.42 10.41 2.43
N PRO A 82 -12.30 10.67 3.13
CA PRO A 82 -12.27 10.66 4.59
C PRO A 82 -13.22 11.65 5.24
N GLN A 83 -13.36 12.83 4.64
CA GLN A 83 -14.26 13.91 5.14
C GLN A 83 -15.74 13.55 5.01
N LEU A 84 -16.08 12.69 4.04
CA LEU A 84 -17.45 12.22 3.81
C LEU A 84 -17.75 10.89 4.50
N GLY A 85 -16.75 10.25 5.10
CA GLY A 85 -16.90 8.92 5.69
C GLY A 85 -17.33 7.86 4.67
N THR A 86 -16.90 7.99 3.41
CA THR A 86 -17.38 7.16 2.30
C THR A 86 -16.21 6.51 1.55
N ALA A 87 -16.41 5.29 1.07
CA ALA A 87 -15.45 4.58 0.24
C ALA A 87 -16.12 3.76 -0.87
N LEU A 88 -15.40 3.60 -1.97
CA LEU A 88 -15.67 2.57 -2.98
C LEU A 88 -14.51 1.59 -2.97
N VAL A 89 -14.79 0.29 -3.06
CA VAL A 89 -13.76 -0.74 -3.00
C VAL A 89 -14.05 -1.88 -3.99
N ASP A 90 -12.99 -2.38 -4.64
CA ASP A 90 -13.08 -3.64 -5.39
C ASP A 90 -13.24 -4.79 -4.40
N GLY A 91 -14.40 -5.43 -4.40
CA GLY A 91 -14.72 -6.58 -3.54
C GLY A 91 -14.44 -7.93 -4.20
N THR A 92 -13.62 -7.98 -5.25
CA THR A 92 -13.27 -9.23 -5.94
C THR A 92 -11.95 -9.82 -5.45
N ALA A 93 -11.71 -11.11 -5.67
CA ALA A 93 -10.46 -11.74 -5.26
C ALA A 93 -9.24 -11.08 -5.95
N PRO A 94 -8.11 -10.90 -5.24
CA PRO A 94 -7.78 -11.43 -3.91
C PRO A 94 -8.27 -10.59 -2.71
N HIS A 95 -8.90 -9.43 -2.94
CA HIS A 95 -9.30 -8.44 -1.91
C HIS A 95 -10.70 -8.67 -1.37
N VAL A 96 -11.18 -9.89 -1.27
CA VAL A 96 -12.58 -10.17 -0.90
C VAL A 96 -13.03 -9.32 0.29
N VAL A 97 -13.86 -8.31 0.01
CA VAL A 97 -14.53 -7.49 1.01
C VAL A 97 -16.00 -7.90 1.05
N GLU A 98 -16.44 -8.33 2.23
CA GLU A 98 -17.83 -8.70 2.47
C GLU A 98 -18.46 -7.73 3.48
N PRO A 99 -19.73 -7.35 3.31
CA PRO A 99 -20.39 -6.39 4.18
C PRO A 99 -20.61 -6.97 5.56
N GLN A 100 -20.34 -6.15 6.60
CA GLN A 100 -20.65 -6.45 8.00
C GLN A 100 -22.05 -5.95 8.39
N TYR A 101 -22.47 -4.82 7.83
CA TYR A 101 -23.78 -4.17 8.07
C TYR A 101 -24.49 -3.91 6.73
N PRO A 102 -24.88 -4.98 5.98
CA PRO A 102 -25.43 -4.84 4.63
C PRO A 102 -26.70 -4.01 4.61
N GLY A 103 -26.76 -3.03 3.70
CA GLY A 103 -27.89 -2.13 3.54
C GLY A 103 -27.97 -1.00 4.60
N VAL A 104 -27.11 -1.02 5.62
CA VAL A 104 -26.98 0.07 6.61
C VAL A 104 -25.79 0.95 6.26
N VAL A 105 -24.62 0.37 6.06
CA VAL A 105 -23.37 1.05 5.72
C VAL A 105 -22.87 0.58 4.37
N GLU A 106 -22.86 -0.72 4.13
CA GLU A 106 -22.32 -1.32 2.91
C GLU A 106 -23.44 -1.68 1.92
N SER A 107 -23.15 -1.40 0.65
CA SER A 107 -23.98 -1.81 -0.48
C SER A 107 -23.15 -2.42 -1.59
N TYR A 108 -23.72 -3.44 -2.26
CA TYR A 108 -23.10 -4.00 -3.45
C TYR A 108 -23.43 -3.18 -4.69
N VAL A 109 -22.41 -2.95 -5.50
CA VAL A 109 -22.55 -2.40 -6.86
C VAL A 109 -22.18 -3.52 -7.85
N ASN A 110 -23.18 -4.11 -8.48
CA ASN A 110 -23.00 -5.26 -9.35
C ASN A 110 -22.71 -4.82 -10.79
N LEU A 111 -21.44 -4.78 -11.18
CA LEU A 111 -21.03 -4.54 -12.57
C LEU A 111 -21.19 -5.80 -13.46
N GLY A 112 -21.45 -6.96 -12.87
CA GLY A 112 -21.76 -8.18 -13.62
C GLY A 112 -23.06 -8.11 -14.45
N ASP A 113 -23.93 -7.12 -14.16
CA ASP A 113 -25.13 -6.85 -14.94
C ASP A 113 -24.86 -6.00 -16.20
N CYS A 114 -23.64 -5.51 -16.35
CA CYS A 114 -23.16 -4.81 -17.54
C CYS A 114 -22.55 -5.77 -18.58
N TYR A 115 -22.51 -7.08 -18.32
CA TYR A 115 -21.97 -8.06 -19.25
C TYR A 115 -23.02 -8.59 -20.23
N ASP A 116 -22.59 -8.82 -21.47
CA ASP A 116 -23.26 -9.78 -22.37
C ASP A 116 -22.86 -11.21 -21.95
N LYS A 117 -23.71 -11.81 -21.09
CA LYS A 117 -23.44 -13.12 -20.48
C LYS A 117 -23.49 -14.27 -21.51
N GLU A 118 -24.28 -14.12 -22.58
CA GLU A 118 -24.42 -15.14 -23.64
C GLU A 118 -23.14 -15.20 -24.46
N ALA A 119 -22.68 -14.07 -24.95
CA ALA A 119 -21.43 -13.97 -25.72
C ALA A 119 -20.19 -14.38 -24.92
N LEU A 120 -20.10 -14.04 -23.63
CA LEU A 120 -19.02 -14.52 -22.74
C LEU A 120 -19.04 -16.01 -22.51
N GLY A 121 -20.23 -16.66 -22.62
CA GLY A 121 -20.38 -18.11 -22.50
C GLY A 121 -19.60 -18.86 -23.58
N ASP A 122 -19.53 -18.33 -24.80
CA ASP A 122 -18.79 -18.90 -25.92
C ASP A 122 -17.25 -18.88 -25.70
N LEU A 123 -16.76 -17.90 -24.93
CA LEU A 123 -15.32 -17.75 -24.60
C LEU A 123 -14.89 -18.50 -23.34
N ARG A 124 -15.76 -19.33 -22.78
CA ARG A 124 -15.57 -20.01 -21.49
C ARG A 124 -14.21 -20.70 -21.34
N GLN A 125 -13.76 -21.43 -22.36
CA GLN A 125 -12.53 -22.22 -22.28
C GLN A 125 -11.29 -21.34 -22.27
N GLU A 126 -11.29 -20.26 -23.07
CA GLU A 126 -10.20 -19.30 -23.14
C GLU A 126 -10.06 -18.53 -21.83
N ILE A 127 -11.18 -18.04 -21.30
CA ILE A 127 -11.24 -17.34 -20.01
C ILE A 127 -10.72 -18.23 -18.87
N MET A 128 -11.18 -19.48 -18.79
CA MET A 128 -10.72 -20.41 -17.75
C MET A 128 -9.24 -20.78 -17.90
N GLY A 129 -8.73 -20.86 -19.13
CA GLY A 129 -7.32 -21.09 -19.43
C GLY A 129 -6.43 -19.95 -18.91
N CYS A 130 -6.77 -18.71 -19.25
CA CYS A 130 -6.05 -17.51 -18.78
C CYS A 130 -6.04 -17.42 -17.24
N MET A 131 -7.17 -17.69 -16.59
CA MET A 131 -7.26 -17.66 -15.12
C MET A 131 -6.36 -18.68 -14.41
N LYS A 132 -6.14 -19.86 -15.00
CA LYS A 132 -5.24 -20.87 -14.43
C LYS A 132 -3.77 -20.43 -14.52
N GLY A 133 -3.35 -19.92 -15.68
CA GLY A 133 -1.99 -19.43 -15.89
C GLY A 133 -1.62 -18.28 -14.94
N TYR A 134 -2.49 -17.31 -14.82
CA TYR A 134 -2.38 -16.15 -13.95
C TYR A 134 -2.07 -16.52 -12.48
N LYS A 135 -2.79 -17.49 -11.90
CA LYS A 135 -2.55 -17.95 -10.52
C LYS A 135 -1.16 -18.56 -10.34
N GLY A 136 -0.65 -19.28 -11.33
CA GLY A 136 0.67 -19.89 -11.29
C GLY A 136 1.81 -18.87 -11.19
N CYS A 137 1.68 -17.75 -11.88
CA CYS A 137 2.66 -16.65 -11.83
C CYS A 137 2.74 -16.02 -10.44
N TYR A 138 1.62 -15.75 -9.78
CA TYR A 138 1.61 -15.24 -8.41
C TYR A 138 2.26 -16.20 -7.42
N GLN A 139 1.96 -17.51 -7.52
CA GLN A 139 2.58 -18.51 -6.65
C GLN A 139 4.10 -18.55 -6.78
N ARG A 140 4.63 -18.35 -8.00
CA ARG A 140 6.06 -18.26 -8.24
C ARG A 140 6.65 -17.00 -7.64
N ALA A 141 6.01 -15.84 -7.85
CA ALA A 141 6.43 -14.59 -7.26
C ALA A 141 6.52 -14.69 -5.72
N TYR A 142 5.49 -15.20 -5.06
CA TYR A 142 5.49 -15.33 -3.60
C TYR A 142 6.58 -16.27 -3.07
N ARG A 143 6.92 -17.33 -3.78
CA ARG A 143 8.05 -18.20 -3.40
C ARG A 143 9.39 -17.46 -3.47
N CYS A 144 9.60 -16.64 -4.50
CA CYS A 144 10.80 -15.82 -4.63
C CYS A 144 10.86 -14.75 -3.53
N LEU A 145 9.75 -14.07 -3.24
CA LEU A 145 9.68 -13.09 -2.15
C LEU A 145 9.94 -13.75 -0.79
N GLY A 146 9.38 -14.94 -0.54
CA GLY A 146 9.64 -15.70 0.68
C GLY A 146 11.11 -16.03 0.87
N ALA A 147 11.76 -16.56 -0.16
CA ALA A 147 13.20 -16.87 -0.12
C ALA A 147 14.06 -15.60 0.08
N SER A 148 13.70 -14.48 -0.55
CA SER A 148 14.37 -13.19 -0.36
C SER A 148 14.22 -12.66 1.07
N ALA A 149 13.03 -12.78 1.65
CA ALA A 149 12.76 -12.34 3.02
C ALA A 149 13.56 -13.11 4.06
N GLU A 150 13.66 -14.45 3.94
CA GLU A 150 14.47 -15.29 4.82
C GLU A 150 15.94 -14.86 4.82
N ILE A 151 16.52 -14.62 3.64
CA ILE A 151 17.90 -14.18 3.50
C ILE A 151 18.09 -12.78 4.12
N THR A 152 17.16 -11.89 3.92
CA THR A 152 17.21 -10.51 4.44
C THR A 152 17.07 -10.50 5.96
N GLN A 153 16.19 -11.34 6.51
CA GLN A 153 16.01 -11.49 7.94
C GLN A 153 17.26 -12.04 8.63
N ASP A 154 17.92 -13.04 8.04
CA ASP A 154 19.18 -13.56 8.55
C ASP A 154 20.29 -12.51 8.54
N MET A 155 20.38 -11.72 7.48
CA MET A 155 21.31 -10.59 7.39
C MET A 155 21.04 -9.55 8.48
N ARG A 156 19.78 -9.16 8.70
CA ARG A 156 19.38 -8.23 9.75
C ARG A 156 19.71 -8.78 11.14
N ALA A 157 19.34 -10.03 11.43
CA ALA A 157 19.61 -10.69 12.72
C ALA A 157 21.12 -10.77 13.05
N THR A 158 21.95 -10.90 12.02
CA THR A 158 23.43 -10.89 12.20
C THR A 158 23.95 -9.53 12.67
N LEU A 159 23.31 -8.42 12.27
CA LEU A 159 23.78 -7.06 12.51
C LEU A 159 23.05 -6.34 13.65
N LEU A 160 21.79 -6.69 13.93
CA LEU A 160 20.96 -6.04 14.94
C LEU A 160 21.30 -6.57 16.34
N THR A 161 22.28 -5.93 16.97
CA THR A 161 22.66 -6.21 18.36
C THR A 161 21.74 -5.45 19.34
N GLU A 162 21.70 -5.89 20.61
CA GLU A 162 20.97 -5.19 21.66
C GLU A 162 21.48 -3.73 21.83
N THR A 163 22.78 -3.53 21.74
CA THR A 163 23.41 -2.21 21.78
C THR A 163 22.89 -1.31 20.66
N LEU A 164 22.80 -1.82 19.44
CA LEU A 164 22.28 -1.07 18.29
C LEU A 164 20.79 -0.74 18.49
N SER A 165 19.96 -1.69 18.94
CA SER A 165 18.55 -1.44 19.24
C SER A 165 18.37 -0.33 20.28
N GLN A 166 19.17 -0.35 21.36
CA GLN A 166 19.17 0.71 22.36
C GLN A 166 19.58 2.07 21.81
N GLN A 167 20.57 2.12 20.92
CA GLN A 167 21.01 3.35 20.25
C GLN A 167 19.93 3.91 19.33
N LEU A 168 19.25 3.06 18.55
CA LEU A 168 18.12 3.43 17.69
C LEU A 168 16.95 3.98 18.50
N ALA A 169 16.58 3.30 19.60
CA ALA A 169 15.54 3.78 20.51
C ALA A 169 15.90 5.12 21.15
N LYS A 170 17.16 5.31 21.59
CA LYS A 170 17.65 6.59 22.12
C LYS A 170 17.56 7.70 21.06
N ARG A 171 17.93 7.39 19.81
CA ARG A 171 17.83 8.33 18.68
C ARG A 171 16.38 8.74 18.44
N ALA A 172 15.44 7.77 18.43
CA ALA A 172 14.02 8.02 18.29
C ALA A 172 13.48 8.92 19.41
N LYS A 173 13.82 8.66 20.68
CA LYS A 173 13.43 9.50 21.83
C LYS A 173 13.95 10.95 21.68
N GLY A 174 15.16 11.14 21.17
CA GLY A 174 15.71 12.45 20.87
C GLY A 174 14.95 13.19 19.75
N ILE A 175 14.46 12.47 18.77
CA ILE A 175 13.60 13.02 17.70
C ILE A 175 12.22 13.39 18.29
N LEU A 176 11.59 12.49 19.05
CA LEU A 176 10.30 12.74 19.70
C LEU A 176 10.33 14.04 20.54
N SER A 177 11.34 14.18 21.40
CA SER A 177 11.46 15.35 22.28
C SER A 177 11.60 16.66 21.50
N ARG A 178 12.15 16.63 20.31
CA ARG A 178 12.33 17.82 19.44
C ARG A 178 11.08 18.13 18.64
N GLU A 179 10.44 17.11 18.06
CA GLU A 179 9.39 17.28 17.04
C GLU A 179 7.97 17.20 17.62
N LEU A 180 7.77 16.43 18.69
CA LEU A 180 6.47 16.07 19.22
C LEU A 180 6.36 16.40 20.70
N LYS A 181 5.76 17.56 21.01
CA LYS A 181 5.36 17.87 22.39
C LYS A 181 4.02 17.19 22.66
N PRO A 182 3.85 16.48 23.79
CA PRO A 182 2.57 15.88 24.14
C PRO A 182 1.44 16.91 24.10
N ARG A 183 0.29 16.50 23.51
CA ARG A 183 -0.90 17.35 23.46
C ARG A 183 -1.58 17.39 24.83
N LYS A 184 -2.12 18.55 25.18
CA LYS A 184 -2.92 18.67 26.40
C LYS A 184 -4.24 17.94 26.22
N GLY A 185 -4.62 17.08 27.16
CA GLY A 185 -5.90 16.36 27.14
C GLY A 185 -5.84 14.85 27.38
N GLY A 186 -4.65 14.24 27.34
CA GLY A 186 -4.45 12.84 27.78
C GLY A 186 -5.06 11.77 26.88
N GLN A 187 -5.63 12.13 25.72
CA GLN A 187 -6.13 11.12 24.77
C GLN A 187 -4.97 10.58 23.92
N THR A 188 -4.96 9.27 23.70
CA THR A 188 -4.06 8.63 22.74
C THR A 188 -4.49 8.93 21.33
N GLY A 189 -3.52 9.05 20.40
CA GLY A 189 -3.79 9.19 18.98
C GLY A 189 -4.25 7.89 18.33
N GLY A 190 -4.93 8.01 17.20
CA GLY A 190 -5.32 6.89 16.34
C GLY A 190 -4.16 6.40 15.48
N VAL A 191 -4.19 5.11 15.13
CA VAL A 191 -3.25 4.50 14.17
C VAL A 191 -4.04 4.03 12.95
N LYS A 192 -3.69 4.57 11.78
CA LYS A 192 -4.20 4.13 10.49
C LYS A 192 -3.07 3.40 9.77
N GLN A 193 -3.33 2.22 9.24
CA GLN A 193 -2.32 1.48 8.48
C GLN A 193 -2.53 1.65 6.99
N ARG A 194 -1.43 1.88 6.24
CA ARG A 194 -1.38 2.00 4.78
C ARG A 194 -0.01 1.54 4.30
N PHE A 195 0.08 0.88 3.16
CA PHE A 195 1.38 0.69 2.52
C PHE A 195 1.72 1.92 1.66
N LEU A 196 2.91 2.47 1.84
CA LEU A 196 3.53 3.42 0.90
C LEU A 196 4.32 2.70 -0.19
N GLY A 197 4.71 1.46 0.04
CA GLY A 197 5.47 0.65 -0.90
C GLY A 197 4.74 -0.62 -1.28
N ALA A 198 5.05 -1.15 -2.46
CA ALA A 198 4.59 -2.47 -2.91
C ALA A 198 5.60 -3.10 -3.87
N VAL A 199 5.67 -4.43 -3.87
CA VAL A 199 6.33 -5.19 -4.95
C VAL A 199 5.30 -5.40 -6.05
N THR A 200 5.59 -4.89 -7.25
CA THR A 200 4.66 -4.86 -8.38
C THR A 200 5.33 -5.39 -9.64
N HIS A 201 4.58 -5.53 -10.72
CA HIS A 201 5.14 -5.88 -12.04
C HIS A 201 6.09 -4.79 -12.60
N LYS A 202 6.06 -3.58 -12.06
CA LYS A 202 6.97 -2.47 -12.44
C LYS A 202 8.21 -2.39 -11.55
N GLY A 203 8.39 -3.34 -10.63
CA GLY A 203 9.44 -3.33 -9.63
C GLY A 203 8.93 -3.05 -8.22
N VAL A 204 9.85 -2.72 -7.33
CA VAL A 204 9.52 -2.33 -5.95
C VAL A 204 9.25 -0.82 -5.93
N LEU A 205 7.99 -0.46 -5.83
CA LEU A 205 7.55 0.95 -5.82
C LEU A 205 7.51 1.51 -4.40
N CYS A 206 7.71 2.83 -4.30
CA CYS A 206 7.42 3.59 -3.07
C CYS A 206 6.80 4.94 -3.45
N LEU A 207 5.63 5.23 -2.91
CA LEU A 207 4.83 6.43 -3.18
C LEU A 207 5.34 7.62 -2.34
N TYR A 208 6.59 7.99 -2.51
CA TYR A 208 7.21 9.12 -1.78
C TYR A 208 6.48 10.45 -2.00
N ASP A 209 5.85 10.64 -3.16
CA ASP A 209 5.06 11.84 -3.47
C ASP A 209 3.89 12.03 -2.50
N THR A 210 3.27 10.92 -2.04
CA THR A 210 2.24 10.96 -1.00
C THR A 210 2.80 11.52 0.33
N ALA A 211 4.00 11.10 0.73
CA ALA A 211 4.62 11.61 1.95
C ALA A 211 5.02 13.09 1.80
N LEU A 212 5.52 13.48 0.62
CA LEU A 212 5.88 14.87 0.29
C LEU A 212 4.64 15.78 0.25
N ALA A 213 3.52 15.32 -0.31
CA ALA A 213 2.28 16.09 -0.38
C ALA A 213 1.67 16.34 1.02
N GLN A 214 1.84 15.40 1.95
CA GLN A 214 1.27 15.47 3.31
C GLN A 214 2.22 16.07 4.36
N SER A 215 3.50 16.31 4.03
CA SER A 215 4.50 16.66 5.03
C SER A 215 5.46 17.72 4.54
N GLN A 216 5.55 18.82 5.29
CA GLN A 216 6.56 19.87 5.05
C GLN A 216 7.96 19.47 5.53
N ARG A 217 8.03 18.56 6.51
CA ARG A 217 9.27 18.08 7.10
C ARG A 217 9.37 16.58 6.97
N VAL A 218 10.26 16.13 6.10
CA VAL A 218 10.50 14.72 5.86
C VAL A 218 11.87 14.33 6.41
N TYR A 219 11.88 13.37 7.33
CA TYR A 219 13.08 12.68 7.77
C TYR A 219 13.35 11.52 6.83
N GLU A 220 14.50 11.51 6.18
CA GLU A 220 14.96 10.37 5.42
C GLU A 220 15.77 9.45 6.33
N LEU A 221 15.34 8.19 6.41
CA LEU A 221 16.02 7.09 7.09
C LEU A 221 16.75 6.27 6.05
N VAL A 222 18.07 6.49 5.89
CA VAL A 222 18.88 5.69 4.98
C VAL A 222 19.16 4.36 5.66
N ASP A 223 18.56 3.30 5.15
CA ASP A 223 18.57 1.98 5.77
C ASP A 223 18.88 0.87 4.77
N ARG A 224 20.07 0.34 4.87
CA ARG A 224 20.55 -0.74 4.03
C ARG A 224 20.24 -2.13 4.59
N TYR A 225 20.01 -2.23 5.91
CA TYR A 225 20.01 -3.48 6.63
C TYR A 225 18.71 -3.80 7.37
N GLY A 226 17.67 -2.96 7.20
CA GLY A 226 16.36 -3.17 7.79
C GLY A 226 16.25 -2.75 9.27
N PHE A 227 16.96 -1.71 9.69
CA PHE A 227 16.93 -1.21 11.07
C PHE A 227 15.82 -0.19 11.33
N ALA A 228 15.18 0.32 10.28
CA ALA A 228 14.20 1.40 10.39
C ALA A 228 13.05 1.07 11.33
N HIS A 229 12.60 -0.19 11.35
CA HIS A 229 11.53 -0.65 12.24
C HIS A 229 11.80 -0.34 13.71
N GLU A 230 13.03 -0.55 14.21
CA GLU A 230 13.40 -0.31 15.62
C GLU A 230 13.23 1.17 16.00
N LEU A 231 13.63 2.05 15.11
CA LEU A 231 13.49 3.49 15.31
C LEU A 231 12.02 3.92 15.17
N LEU A 232 11.35 3.46 14.12
CA LEU A 232 9.97 3.84 13.79
C LEU A 232 8.97 3.33 14.83
N SER A 233 9.16 2.14 15.41
CA SER A 233 8.30 1.61 16.47
C SER A 233 8.33 2.49 17.72
N THR A 234 9.52 2.98 18.10
CA THR A 234 9.65 3.93 19.21
C THR A 234 8.98 5.27 18.87
N LEU A 235 9.12 5.77 17.62
CA LEU A 235 8.47 7.00 17.16
C LEU A 235 6.95 6.86 17.15
N LEU A 236 6.43 5.73 16.63
CA LEU A 236 5.01 5.41 16.61
C LEU A 236 4.42 5.46 18.04
N ALA A 237 5.01 4.68 18.95
CA ALA A 237 4.53 4.64 20.33
C ALA A 237 4.56 6.03 21.00
N GLY A 238 5.63 6.79 20.77
CA GLY A 238 5.76 8.15 21.33
C GLY A 238 4.77 9.14 20.72
N ALA A 239 4.47 9.05 19.43
CA ALA A 239 3.49 9.90 18.75
C ALA A 239 2.06 9.61 19.24
N VAL A 240 1.67 8.33 19.27
CA VAL A 240 0.35 7.88 19.75
C VAL A 240 0.12 8.26 21.20
N ASN A 241 1.09 7.98 22.09
CA ASN A 241 1.03 8.39 23.51
C ASN A 241 1.03 9.91 23.68
N GLY A 242 1.61 10.65 22.73
CA GLY A 242 1.56 12.11 22.68
C GLY A 242 0.24 12.69 22.15
N GLY A 243 -0.74 11.83 21.78
CA GLY A 243 -2.06 12.24 21.29
C GLY A 243 -2.08 12.62 19.81
N TYR A 244 -1.17 12.11 19.00
CA TYR A 244 -1.11 12.36 17.57
C TYR A 244 -1.62 11.17 16.79
N ASP A 245 -2.55 11.42 15.85
CA ASP A 245 -2.94 10.42 14.86
C ASP A 245 -1.81 10.20 13.87
N VAL A 246 -1.60 8.95 13.50
CA VAL A 246 -0.49 8.54 12.66
C VAL A 246 -0.94 7.64 11.51
N VAL A 247 -0.22 7.72 10.39
CA VAL A 247 -0.29 6.71 9.33
C VAL A 247 0.96 5.86 9.44
N ALA A 248 0.78 4.63 9.93
CA ALA A 248 1.82 3.64 10.06
C ALA A 248 1.91 2.83 8.75
N CYS A 249 3.11 2.82 8.14
CA CYS A 249 3.29 2.17 6.86
C CYS A 249 4.21 0.96 7.01
N PRO A 250 3.64 -0.27 6.98
CA PRO A 250 4.41 -1.50 7.02
C PRO A 250 5.33 -1.67 5.81
N ASP A 251 6.35 -2.51 5.97
CA ASP A 251 7.18 -2.98 4.87
C ASP A 251 6.47 -4.14 4.14
N PRO A 252 6.22 -4.07 2.83
CA PRO A 252 5.59 -5.16 2.09
C PRO A 252 6.39 -6.47 2.16
N MET A 253 7.73 -6.40 2.36
CA MET A 253 8.60 -7.58 2.51
C MET A 253 8.66 -8.12 3.93
N ALA A 254 8.19 -7.36 4.92
CA ALA A 254 8.08 -7.74 6.32
C ALA A 254 6.89 -7.00 6.96
N PRO A 255 5.63 -7.42 6.73
CA PRO A 255 4.43 -6.66 7.13
C PRO A 255 4.30 -6.36 8.62
N ASP A 256 4.98 -7.12 9.46
CA ASP A 256 5.08 -6.86 10.91
C ASP A 256 6.08 -5.73 11.25
N HIS A 257 6.84 -5.26 10.28
CA HIS A 257 7.83 -4.19 10.44
C HIS A 257 7.35 -2.90 9.78
N LEU A 258 7.63 -1.77 10.42
CA LEU A 258 7.38 -0.44 9.83
C LEU A 258 8.50 -0.05 8.87
N ALA A 259 8.12 0.44 7.70
CA ALA A 259 9.01 1.08 6.73
C ALA A 259 8.91 2.61 6.76
N HIS A 260 7.70 3.15 6.98
CA HIS A 260 7.49 4.60 7.03
C HIS A 260 6.48 4.97 8.12
N LEU A 261 6.48 6.24 8.53
CA LEU A 261 5.55 6.79 9.52
C LEU A 261 5.21 8.24 9.14
N LEU A 262 3.91 8.55 9.00
CA LEU A 262 3.46 9.91 8.77
C LEU A 262 2.66 10.40 9.97
N ILE A 263 2.85 11.69 10.30
CA ILE A 263 2.14 12.40 11.38
C ILE A 263 1.51 13.66 10.76
N PRO A 264 0.37 13.54 10.07
CA PRO A 264 -0.21 14.63 9.28
C PRO A 264 -0.47 15.91 10.09
N GLN A 265 -0.95 15.77 11.32
CA GLN A 265 -1.20 16.88 12.24
C GLN A 265 0.06 17.73 12.56
N ARG A 266 1.25 17.21 12.25
CA ARG A 266 2.55 17.91 12.42
C ARG A 266 3.23 18.22 11.10
N SER A 267 2.59 17.89 9.98
CA SER A 267 3.22 17.95 8.65
C SER A 267 4.62 17.30 8.65
N LEU A 268 4.70 16.11 9.26
CA LEU A 268 5.95 15.40 9.54
C LEU A 268 5.86 13.97 9.01
N ALA A 269 6.88 13.55 8.27
CA ALA A 269 7.03 12.17 7.82
C ALA A 269 8.42 11.63 8.12
N PHE A 270 8.49 10.32 8.30
CA PHE A 270 9.70 9.52 8.36
C PHE A 270 9.62 8.49 7.24
N VAL A 271 10.51 8.59 6.27
CA VAL A 271 10.52 7.70 5.11
C VAL A 271 11.85 6.96 5.03
N THR A 272 11.79 5.66 4.78
CA THR A 272 12.98 4.85 4.59
C THR A 272 13.41 4.87 3.14
N SER A 273 14.69 5.07 2.89
CA SER A 273 15.33 4.97 1.58
C SER A 273 16.42 3.92 1.57
N THR A 274 16.65 3.31 0.41
CA THR A 274 17.74 2.38 0.15
C THR A 274 18.55 2.85 -1.06
N VAL A 275 19.66 2.17 -1.35
CA VAL A 275 20.46 2.47 -2.56
C VAL A 275 19.63 2.30 -3.83
N ASP A 276 18.78 1.27 -3.85
CA ASP A 276 17.96 0.91 -5.02
C ASP A 276 16.64 1.73 -5.09
N ARG A 277 16.27 2.37 -3.98
CA ARG A 277 15.08 3.23 -3.84
C ARG A 277 15.46 4.50 -3.08
N PRO A 278 16.20 5.39 -3.71
CA PRO A 278 16.59 6.67 -3.09
C PRO A 278 15.35 7.56 -2.90
N PHE A 279 15.37 8.35 -1.84
CA PHE A 279 14.35 9.37 -1.63
C PHE A 279 14.53 10.49 -2.67
N PRO A 280 13.49 10.84 -3.45
CA PRO A 280 13.63 11.76 -4.59
C PRO A 280 13.67 13.24 -4.19
N GLY A 281 13.31 13.58 -2.94
CA GLY A 281 13.22 14.95 -2.46
C GLY A 281 14.45 15.40 -1.65
N GLU A 282 14.44 16.68 -1.25
CA GLU A 282 15.39 17.18 -0.23
C GLU A 282 14.81 16.91 1.16
N PRO A 283 15.47 16.06 1.98
CA PRO A 283 14.96 15.76 3.29
C PRO A 283 15.23 16.93 4.26
N TYR A 284 14.26 17.20 5.15
CA TYR A 284 14.47 18.10 6.29
C TYR A 284 15.66 17.65 7.14
N ARG A 285 15.78 16.34 7.35
CA ARG A 285 16.94 15.70 7.99
C ARG A 285 17.16 14.30 7.43
N ARG A 286 18.43 13.92 7.31
CA ARG A 286 18.86 12.58 6.94
C ARG A 286 19.43 11.86 8.14
N VAL A 287 18.94 10.65 8.42
CA VAL A 287 19.42 9.75 9.46
C VAL A 287 19.98 8.50 8.80
N ARG A 288 21.28 8.29 8.87
CA ARG A 288 21.95 7.14 8.27
C ARG A 288 21.99 6.00 9.29
N LEU A 289 21.05 5.07 9.19
CA LEU A 289 20.92 3.95 10.12
C LEU A 289 22.02 2.90 9.89
N ASP A 290 22.42 2.72 8.64
CA ASP A 290 23.49 1.82 8.24
C ASP A 290 24.84 2.13 8.91
N THR A 291 25.13 3.41 9.22
CA THR A 291 26.36 3.83 9.90
C THR A 291 26.34 3.60 11.42
N MET A 292 25.21 3.16 11.97
CA MET A 292 25.08 2.88 13.41
C MET A 292 25.43 1.41 13.73
N ALA A 293 25.53 0.54 12.71
CA ALA A 293 25.95 -0.84 12.90
C ALA A 293 27.41 -0.94 13.34
N ASP A 294 27.73 -1.97 14.12
CA ASP A 294 29.08 -2.26 14.60
C ASP A 294 30.02 -2.55 13.43
N GLU A 295 31.12 -1.78 13.33
CA GLU A 295 32.09 -1.88 12.23
C GLU A 295 32.83 -3.23 12.20
N GLU A 296 33.13 -3.82 13.37
CA GLU A 296 33.80 -5.13 13.45
C GLU A 296 32.88 -6.24 12.96
N ILE A 297 31.60 -6.21 13.36
CA ILE A 297 30.59 -7.17 12.89
C ILE A 297 30.40 -7.02 11.38
N LEU A 298 30.28 -5.78 10.88
CA LEU A 298 30.18 -5.52 9.44
C LEU A 298 31.39 -6.04 8.67
N HIS A 299 32.59 -5.77 9.16
CA HIS A 299 33.83 -6.19 8.50
C HIS A 299 33.92 -7.72 8.45
N ARG A 300 33.71 -8.40 9.57
CA ARG A 300 33.75 -9.86 9.69
C ARG A 300 32.75 -10.58 8.80
N ASN A 301 31.54 -10.00 8.64
CA ASN A 301 30.46 -10.61 7.86
C ASN A 301 30.37 -10.07 6.42
N ARG A 302 31.28 -9.20 5.99
CA ARG A 302 31.22 -8.52 4.68
C ARG A 302 30.98 -9.42 3.47
N PRO A 303 31.64 -10.59 3.33
CA PRO A 303 31.37 -11.49 2.20
C PRO A 303 29.96 -12.07 2.24
N ARG A 304 29.48 -12.48 3.42
CA ARG A 304 28.14 -13.03 3.63
C ARG A 304 27.04 -11.98 3.33
N LEU A 305 27.23 -10.74 3.81
CA LEU A 305 26.30 -9.64 3.56
C LEU A 305 26.19 -9.30 2.07
N ARG A 306 27.33 -9.27 1.35
CA ARG A 306 27.33 -9.04 -0.10
C ARG A 306 26.62 -10.15 -0.86
N PHE A 307 26.85 -11.41 -0.47
CA PHE A 307 26.17 -12.56 -1.04
C PHE A 307 24.67 -12.47 -0.81
N ALA A 308 24.24 -12.23 0.44
CA ALA A 308 22.84 -12.10 0.83
C ALA A 308 22.14 -11.01 0.02
N GLN A 309 22.73 -9.81 -0.09
CA GLN A 309 22.18 -8.71 -0.89
C GLN A 309 22.04 -9.08 -2.37
N LYS A 310 23.04 -9.72 -2.97
CA LYS A 310 23.01 -10.12 -4.37
C LYS A 310 21.91 -11.15 -4.64
N VAL A 311 21.77 -12.16 -3.77
CA VAL A 311 20.77 -13.22 -3.94
C VAL A 311 19.37 -12.67 -3.68
N SER A 312 19.19 -11.87 -2.63
CA SER A 312 17.91 -11.22 -2.34
C SER A 312 17.44 -10.33 -3.51
N ALA A 313 18.32 -9.52 -4.09
CA ALA A 313 18.01 -8.70 -5.25
C ALA A 313 17.58 -9.54 -6.46
N ALA A 314 18.30 -10.62 -6.78
CA ALA A 314 17.95 -11.50 -7.90
C ALA A 314 16.59 -12.21 -7.68
N LEU A 315 16.27 -12.59 -6.44
CA LEU A 315 14.98 -13.19 -6.10
C LEU A 315 13.82 -12.18 -6.22
N ILE A 316 14.05 -10.93 -5.85
CA ILE A 316 13.06 -9.86 -6.04
C ILE A 316 12.85 -9.60 -7.53
N GLU A 317 13.91 -9.57 -8.34
CA GLU A 317 13.83 -9.40 -9.79
C GLU A 317 13.02 -10.53 -10.43
N GLU A 318 13.28 -11.80 -10.08
CA GLU A 318 12.48 -12.95 -10.55
C GLU A 318 11.01 -12.88 -10.11
N ALA A 319 10.73 -12.35 -8.91
CA ALA A 319 9.37 -12.11 -8.44
C ALA A 319 8.67 -11.04 -9.29
N VAL A 320 9.35 -9.94 -9.59
CA VAL A 320 8.86 -8.85 -10.46
C VAL A 320 8.54 -9.38 -11.87
N ASP A 321 9.44 -10.20 -12.44
CA ASP A 321 9.24 -10.81 -13.75
C ASP A 321 8.03 -11.76 -13.75
N SER A 322 7.85 -12.53 -12.66
CA SER A 322 6.67 -13.39 -12.49
C SER A 322 5.37 -12.57 -12.37
N LEU A 323 5.40 -11.43 -11.68
CA LEU A 323 4.27 -10.49 -11.61
C LEU A 323 3.99 -9.83 -12.96
N ALA A 324 5.03 -9.53 -13.76
CA ALA A 324 4.87 -9.01 -15.12
C ALA A 324 4.18 -10.02 -16.06
N GLN A 325 4.53 -11.30 -15.93
CA GLN A 325 3.83 -12.37 -16.64
C GLN A 325 2.37 -12.48 -16.20
N ALA A 326 2.09 -12.36 -14.89
CA ALA A 326 0.72 -12.35 -14.37
C ALA A 326 -0.07 -11.17 -14.95
N LYS A 327 0.53 -9.96 -15.00
CA LYS A 327 -0.11 -8.77 -15.59
C LYS A 327 -0.43 -8.97 -17.07
N ALA A 328 0.50 -9.52 -17.85
CA ALA A 328 0.26 -9.79 -19.28
C ALA A 328 -0.91 -10.77 -19.50
N MET A 329 -1.03 -11.81 -18.65
CA MET A 329 -2.18 -12.72 -18.70
C MET A 329 -3.49 -12.06 -18.26
N HIS A 330 -3.41 -11.15 -17.28
CA HIS A 330 -4.56 -10.36 -16.85
C HIS A 330 -5.05 -9.43 -17.97
N ASP A 331 -4.14 -8.80 -18.70
CA ASP A 331 -4.49 -7.93 -19.85
C ASP A 331 -5.16 -8.73 -20.98
N GLN A 332 -4.68 -9.96 -21.24
CA GLN A 332 -5.35 -10.86 -22.17
C GLN A 332 -6.76 -11.21 -21.71
N LEU A 333 -6.93 -11.47 -20.41
CA LEU A 333 -8.23 -11.75 -19.83
C LEU A 333 -9.18 -10.55 -19.95
N GLU A 334 -8.69 -9.33 -19.66
CA GLU A 334 -9.47 -8.10 -19.85
C GLU A 334 -9.87 -7.89 -21.31
N ALA A 335 -8.97 -8.18 -22.26
CA ALA A 335 -9.26 -8.07 -23.68
C ALA A 335 -10.36 -9.05 -24.15
N LEU A 336 -10.51 -10.21 -23.48
CA LEU A 336 -11.62 -11.13 -23.74
C LEU A 336 -12.96 -10.61 -23.21
N TYR A 337 -12.96 -9.88 -22.09
CA TYR A 337 -14.19 -9.34 -21.48
C TYR A 337 -14.64 -8.01 -22.08
N ASN A 338 -13.70 -7.09 -22.37
CA ASN A 338 -13.99 -5.70 -22.75
C ASN A 338 -15.00 -5.53 -23.90
N PRO A 339 -14.98 -6.33 -25.00
CA PRO A 339 -15.96 -6.19 -26.07
C PRO A 339 -17.40 -6.45 -25.67
N TYR A 340 -17.59 -7.11 -24.53
CA TYR A 340 -18.89 -7.59 -24.03
C TYR A 340 -19.33 -6.86 -22.75
N VAL A 341 -18.81 -5.66 -22.52
CA VAL A 341 -19.14 -4.80 -21.36
C VAL A 341 -19.87 -3.55 -21.85
N ASP A 342 -21.01 -3.26 -21.26
CA ASP A 342 -21.72 -1.98 -21.45
C ASP A 342 -21.06 -0.88 -20.59
N PHE A 343 -20.03 -0.22 -21.16
CA PHE A 343 -19.32 0.86 -20.49
C PHE A 343 -20.15 2.13 -20.31
N ASP A 344 -21.17 2.38 -21.13
CA ASP A 344 -22.07 3.53 -20.98
C ASP A 344 -22.91 3.39 -19.70
N ARG A 345 -23.37 2.16 -19.43
CA ARG A 345 -24.05 1.84 -18.18
C ARG A 345 -23.11 1.96 -16.98
N VAL A 346 -21.86 1.48 -17.06
CA VAL A 346 -20.85 1.67 -16.00
C VAL A 346 -20.61 3.16 -15.73
N GLY A 347 -20.51 3.96 -16.79
CA GLY A 347 -20.35 5.42 -16.68
C GLY A 347 -21.57 6.11 -16.04
N SER A 348 -22.78 5.62 -16.30
CA SER A 348 -23.99 6.13 -15.66
C SER A 348 -24.02 5.82 -14.17
N MET A 349 -23.68 4.57 -13.79
CA MET A 349 -23.55 4.16 -12.37
C MET A 349 -22.52 5.03 -11.63
N ALA A 350 -21.39 5.37 -12.27
CA ALA A 350 -20.39 6.24 -11.65
C ALA A 350 -20.95 7.65 -11.34
N ARG A 351 -21.72 8.22 -12.26
CA ARG A 351 -22.37 9.54 -12.07
C ARG A 351 -23.42 9.50 -10.94
N GLU A 352 -24.27 8.47 -10.94
CA GLU A 352 -25.29 8.26 -9.91
C GLU A 352 -24.67 8.15 -8.51
N ILE A 353 -23.64 7.31 -8.36
CA ILE A 353 -22.91 7.16 -7.09
C ILE A 353 -22.24 8.48 -6.66
N SER A 354 -21.63 9.21 -7.62
CA SER A 354 -20.99 10.49 -7.31
C SER A 354 -22.01 11.51 -6.80
N GLN A 355 -23.17 11.58 -7.42
CA GLN A 355 -24.25 12.47 -7.01
C GLN A 355 -24.77 12.09 -5.63
N GLU A 356 -25.03 10.81 -5.39
CA GLU A 356 -25.46 10.31 -4.07
C GLU A 356 -24.46 10.66 -2.95
N ILE A 357 -23.15 10.54 -3.22
CA ILE A 357 -22.10 10.90 -2.26
C ILE A 357 -22.08 12.39 -1.95
N LEU A 358 -22.31 13.24 -2.96
CA LEU A 358 -22.26 14.70 -2.80
C LEU A 358 -23.55 15.27 -2.18
N GLU A 359 -24.68 14.57 -2.28
CA GLU A 359 -25.97 14.96 -1.68
C GLU A 359 -26.08 14.54 -0.19
N ARG A 360 -25.25 13.64 0.30
CA ARG A 360 -25.18 13.20 1.72
C ARG A 360 -24.47 14.21 2.61
#